data_e43d3ba71b86aa3690ed2816222f274a
#
_entry.id   e43d3ba71b86aa3690ed2816222f274a
#
_cell.length_a   1.000
_cell.length_b   1.000
_cell.length_c   1.000
_cell.angle_alpha   90.00
_cell.angle_beta   90.00
_cell.angle_gamma   90.00
#
_symmetry.space_group_name_H-M   'P 1'
#
loop_
_entity.id
_entity.type
_entity.pdbx_description
1 polymer ?
#
loop_
_entity_poly.entity_id
_entity_poly.type
_entity_poly.pdbx_seq_one_letter_code
_entity_poly.pdbx_strand_id
1 'polypeptide(L)'
;VHMNLVKVVIPIYQASLSQQERKSLLQVYKILQMHPLVVIKPNHLDLSELATEFPKLSFISFADFYFKGISGYNRLMLAKEFYVRFLDCTYILIYQLDAYVFRDELKEWCNKGYDYIGAPWLQRPVYKLPVIAEIMQLIHSYHKFKGKPSKQDLYGKIGNGGLSLRKVASHYRVTCEQKERIDHYLAQKRYHLYNCLLYTSPSPRDS
;
A
#
# COMPACT_ATOMS: atom_id res chain seq x y z
N VAL A 1 -7.08 -16.61 -21.39
CA VAL A 1 -6.10 -15.72 -20.72
C VAL A 1 -5.67 -16.39 -19.42
N HIS A 2 -4.39 -16.76 -19.30
CA HIS A 2 -3.86 -17.30 -18.06
C HIS A 2 -3.91 -16.19 -16.99
N MET A 3 -4.78 -16.35 -16.00
CA MET A 3 -4.88 -15.41 -14.87
C MET A 3 -3.69 -15.65 -13.95
N ASN A 4 -2.86 -14.63 -13.74
CA ASN A 4 -1.75 -14.69 -12.80
C ASN A 4 -2.28 -14.80 -11.35
N LEU A 5 -1.63 -15.60 -10.53
CA LEU A 5 -1.99 -15.67 -9.09
C LEU A 5 -1.71 -14.32 -8.40
N VAL A 6 -0.52 -13.76 -8.62
CA VAL A 6 -0.11 -12.50 -7.98
C VAL A 6 0.82 -11.69 -8.88
N LYS A 7 0.67 -10.37 -8.88
CA LYS A 7 1.62 -9.39 -9.44
C LYS A 7 2.21 -8.55 -8.32
N VAL A 8 3.48 -8.21 -8.44
CA VAL A 8 4.16 -7.30 -7.50
C VAL A 8 4.11 -5.89 -8.08
N VAL A 9 3.51 -4.97 -7.35
CA VAL A 9 3.29 -3.58 -7.79
C VAL A 9 4.21 -2.65 -7.01
N ILE A 10 5.12 -1.99 -7.73
CA ILE A 10 6.19 -1.16 -7.18
C ILE A 10 5.93 0.30 -7.54
N PRO A 11 5.49 1.15 -6.59
CA PRO A 11 5.32 2.58 -6.85
C PRO A 11 6.68 3.29 -6.99
N ILE A 12 6.91 3.96 -8.14
CA ILE A 12 8.07 4.82 -8.37
C ILE A 12 7.57 6.16 -8.88
N TYR A 13 7.89 7.25 -8.18
CA TYR A 13 7.41 8.60 -8.46
C TYR A 13 8.53 9.62 -8.72
N GLN A 14 9.77 9.17 -8.75
CA GLN A 14 10.95 9.98 -9.07
C GLN A 14 11.96 9.15 -9.86
N ALA A 15 12.69 9.79 -10.80
CA ALA A 15 13.66 9.10 -11.64
C ALA A 15 14.91 8.65 -10.85
N SER A 16 15.34 9.46 -9.88
CA SER A 16 16.51 9.16 -9.06
C SER A 16 16.10 8.39 -7.80
N LEU A 17 16.48 7.12 -7.72
CA LEU A 17 16.30 6.31 -6.53
C LEU A 17 17.47 6.53 -5.55
N SER A 18 17.16 6.67 -4.28
CA SER A 18 18.16 6.64 -3.22
C SER A 18 18.91 5.29 -3.18
N GLN A 19 20.06 5.26 -2.54
CA GLN A 19 20.83 4.02 -2.41
C GLN A 19 20.03 2.89 -1.73
N GLN A 20 19.17 3.23 -0.77
CA GLN A 20 18.33 2.26 -0.08
C GLN A 20 17.21 1.74 -0.99
N GLU A 21 16.50 2.63 -1.70
CA GLU A 21 15.46 2.26 -2.66
C GLU A 21 16.02 1.38 -3.77
N ARG A 22 17.23 1.71 -4.26
CA ARG A 22 17.91 0.91 -5.29
C ARG A 22 18.26 -0.49 -4.77
N LYS A 23 18.74 -0.63 -3.53
CA LYS A 23 18.98 -1.92 -2.91
C LYS A 23 17.70 -2.74 -2.76
N SER A 24 16.61 -2.09 -2.36
CA SER A 24 15.29 -2.72 -2.24
C SER A 24 14.77 -3.19 -3.61
N LEU A 25 14.94 -2.36 -4.66
CA LEU A 25 14.55 -2.73 -6.03
C LEU A 25 15.35 -3.93 -6.56
N LEU A 26 16.66 -3.94 -6.38
CA LEU A 26 17.51 -5.07 -6.74
C LEU A 26 17.08 -6.34 -6.01
N GLN A 27 16.74 -6.21 -4.74
CA GLN A 27 16.33 -7.35 -3.91
C GLN A 27 14.98 -7.92 -4.37
N VAL A 28 13.95 -7.08 -4.57
CA VAL A 28 12.66 -7.55 -5.04
C VAL A 28 12.76 -8.15 -6.45
N TYR A 29 13.57 -7.55 -7.32
CA TYR A 29 13.82 -8.05 -8.65
C TYR A 29 14.48 -9.43 -8.66
N LYS A 30 15.37 -9.71 -7.70
CA LYS A 30 16.04 -11.00 -7.53
C LYS A 30 15.14 -12.04 -6.87
N ILE A 31 14.48 -11.68 -5.75
CA ILE A 31 13.76 -12.65 -4.92
C ILE A 31 12.39 -12.98 -5.51
N LEU A 32 11.67 -11.99 -6.03
CA LEU A 32 10.31 -12.18 -6.57
C LEU A 32 10.27 -12.29 -8.10
N GLN A 33 11.37 -12.65 -8.74
CA GLN A 33 11.51 -12.74 -10.20
C GLN A 33 10.56 -13.72 -10.89
N MET A 34 9.97 -14.65 -10.17
CA MET A 34 8.99 -15.62 -10.67
C MET A 34 7.59 -15.03 -10.81
N HIS A 35 7.37 -13.83 -10.28
CA HIS A 35 6.12 -13.10 -10.38
C HIS A 35 6.27 -11.91 -11.33
N PRO A 36 5.21 -11.52 -12.06
CA PRO A 36 5.24 -10.29 -12.85
C PRO A 36 5.50 -9.08 -11.95
N LEU A 37 6.56 -8.32 -12.25
CA LEU A 37 6.95 -7.10 -11.55
C LEU A 37 6.42 -5.90 -12.34
N VAL A 38 5.57 -5.10 -11.72
CA VAL A 38 4.87 -3.97 -12.35
C VAL A 38 5.21 -2.69 -11.62
N VAL A 39 5.91 -1.79 -12.29
CA VAL A 39 6.15 -0.43 -11.79
C VAL A 39 4.95 0.44 -12.10
N ILE A 40 4.40 1.11 -11.10
CA ILE A 40 3.41 2.17 -11.30
C ILE A 40 4.08 3.53 -11.14
N LYS A 41 3.82 4.44 -12.09
CA LYS A 41 4.48 5.74 -12.17
C LYS A 41 3.55 6.85 -12.64
N PRO A 42 3.86 8.14 -12.38
CA PRO A 42 3.15 9.25 -12.99
C PRO A 42 3.39 9.30 -14.52
N ASN A 43 2.45 9.88 -15.25
CA ASN A 43 2.54 9.95 -16.71
C ASN A 43 3.79 10.68 -17.22
N HIS A 44 4.16 11.80 -16.57
CA HIS A 44 5.30 12.61 -16.98
C HIS A 44 6.66 11.99 -16.71
N LEU A 45 6.74 10.99 -15.83
CA LEU A 45 8.02 10.42 -15.39
C LEU A 45 8.57 9.47 -16.45
N ASP A 46 9.77 9.77 -16.95
CA ASP A 46 10.52 8.84 -17.79
C ASP A 46 11.38 7.90 -16.93
N LEU A 47 11.28 6.61 -17.17
CA LEU A 47 12.01 5.53 -16.52
C LEU A 47 12.65 4.58 -17.56
N SER A 48 12.99 5.09 -18.75
CA SER A 48 13.59 4.31 -19.82
C SER A 48 14.96 3.70 -19.43
N GLU A 49 15.77 4.42 -18.65
CA GLU A 49 17.03 3.91 -18.11
C GLU A 49 16.77 2.71 -17.16
N LEU A 50 15.78 2.85 -16.28
CA LEU A 50 15.40 1.78 -15.36
C LEU A 50 14.85 0.56 -16.11
N ALA A 51 14.08 0.77 -17.19
CA ALA A 51 13.56 -0.30 -18.04
C ALA A 51 14.70 -1.05 -18.76
N THR A 52 15.73 -0.35 -19.17
CA THR A 52 16.92 -0.95 -19.80
C THR A 52 17.72 -1.78 -18.79
N GLU A 53 17.88 -1.29 -17.57
CA GLU A 53 18.61 -1.99 -16.51
C GLU A 53 17.84 -3.21 -15.97
N PHE A 54 16.49 -3.11 -15.90
CA PHE A 54 15.62 -4.15 -15.36
C PHE A 54 14.57 -4.60 -16.39
N PRO A 55 14.96 -5.41 -17.40
CA PRO A 55 14.11 -5.73 -18.55
C PRO A 55 12.86 -6.57 -18.20
N LYS A 56 12.79 -7.17 -17.02
CA LYS A 56 11.57 -7.90 -16.56
C LYS A 56 10.53 -6.97 -15.92
N LEU A 57 10.84 -5.69 -15.70
CA LEU A 57 9.86 -4.74 -15.19
C LEU A 57 8.88 -4.35 -16.31
N SER A 58 7.61 -4.36 -16.00
CA SER A 58 6.57 -3.73 -16.81
C SER A 58 6.14 -2.41 -16.16
N PHE A 59 5.62 -1.46 -16.96
CA PHE A 59 5.31 -0.13 -16.49
C PHE A 59 3.85 0.21 -16.77
N ILE A 60 3.15 0.74 -15.76
CA ILE A 60 1.79 1.28 -15.88
C ILE A 60 1.82 2.72 -15.40
N SER A 61 1.39 3.65 -16.26
CA SER A 61 1.29 5.05 -15.91
C SER A 61 -0.10 5.42 -15.42
N PHE A 62 -0.15 6.33 -14.44
CA PHE A 62 -1.37 6.94 -13.93
C PHE A 62 -1.22 8.46 -13.92
N ALA A 63 -2.33 9.17 -13.77
CA ALA A 63 -2.34 10.62 -13.73
C ALA A 63 -1.45 11.17 -12.61
N ASP A 64 -0.70 12.23 -12.91
CA ASP A 64 0.36 12.78 -12.04
C ASP A 64 -0.12 13.19 -10.65
N PHE A 65 -1.38 13.63 -10.54
CA PHE A 65 -1.93 14.05 -9.25
C PHE A 65 -2.00 12.93 -8.21
N TYR A 66 -2.03 11.66 -8.64
CA TYR A 66 -1.99 10.51 -7.74
C TYR A 66 -0.63 10.33 -7.02
N PHE A 67 0.42 10.93 -7.54
CA PHE A 67 1.76 10.85 -6.96
C PHE A 67 2.17 12.12 -6.21
N LYS A 68 1.22 13.06 -6.01
CA LYS A 68 1.44 14.28 -5.23
C LYS A 68 1.26 14.01 -3.73
N GLY A 69 2.33 13.51 -3.10
CA GLY A 69 2.37 13.23 -1.66
C GLY A 69 1.44 12.08 -1.22
N ILE A 70 1.32 11.93 0.10
CA ILE A 70 0.55 10.83 0.71
C ILE A 70 -0.93 10.86 0.30
N SER A 71 -1.51 12.06 0.16
CA SER A 71 -2.91 12.22 -0.22
C SER A 71 -3.21 11.70 -1.62
N GLY A 72 -2.33 12.02 -2.58
CA GLY A 72 -2.47 11.54 -3.96
C GLY A 72 -2.36 10.02 -4.02
N TYR A 73 -1.35 9.47 -3.37
CA TYR A 73 -1.15 8.02 -3.32
C TYR A 73 -2.32 7.27 -2.67
N ASN A 74 -2.83 7.76 -1.54
CA ASN A 74 -4.01 7.17 -0.90
C ASN A 74 -5.24 7.22 -1.82
N ARG A 75 -5.40 8.30 -2.58
CA ARG A 75 -6.46 8.41 -3.59
C ARG A 75 -6.31 7.36 -4.69
N LEU A 76 -5.09 7.10 -5.17
CA LEU A 76 -4.82 6.04 -6.14
C LEU A 76 -5.20 4.67 -5.57
N MET A 77 -4.80 4.38 -4.33
CA MET A 77 -5.09 3.09 -3.67
C MET A 77 -6.59 2.86 -3.39
N LEU A 78 -7.40 3.89 -3.48
CA LEU A 78 -8.88 3.86 -3.35
C LEU A 78 -9.60 4.06 -4.69
N ALA A 79 -8.84 4.21 -5.79
CA ALA A 79 -9.42 4.45 -7.11
C ALA A 79 -9.77 3.14 -7.83
N LYS A 80 -10.99 3.10 -8.39
CA LYS A 80 -11.45 1.99 -9.24
C LYS A 80 -10.50 1.72 -10.40
N GLU A 81 -10.02 2.79 -11.05
CA GLU A 81 -9.13 2.73 -12.21
C GLU A 81 -7.79 2.05 -11.89
N PHE A 82 -7.34 2.09 -10.64
CA PHE A 82 -6.15 1.36 -10.22
C PHE A 82 -6.39 -0.15 -10.30
N TYR A 83 -7.43 -0.66 -9.66
CA TYR A 83 -7.71 -2.09 -9.63
C TYR A 83 -8.13 -2.68 -10.98
N VAL A 84 -8.76 -1.88 -11.85
CA VAL A 84 -9.09 -2.30 -13.24
C VAL A 84 -7.84 -2.75 -14.00
N ARG A 85 -6.68 -2.13 -13.76
CA ARG A 85 -5.41 -2.48 -14.41
C ARG A 85 -4.86 -3.86 -14.00
N PHE A 86 -5.44 -4.46 -12.96
CA PHE A 86 -4.96 -5.70 -12.36
C PHE A 86 -6.03 -6.80 -12.30
N LEU A 87 -7.15 -6.66 -13.02
CA LEU A 87 -8.21 -7.68 -13.07
C LEU A 87 -7.76 -9.01 -13.72
N ASP A 88 -6.60 -9.02 -14.35
CA ASP A 88 -5.95 -10.19 -14.93
C ASP A 88 -5.11 -11.00 -13.92
N CYS A 89 -5.16 -10.65 -12.62
CA CYS A 89 -4.56 -11.41 -11.53
C CYS A 89 -5.48 -11.47 -10.30
N THR A 90 -5.28 -12.50 -9.47
CA THR A 90 -6.08 -12.69 -8.25
C THR A 90 -5.65 -11.75 -7.15
N TYR A 91 -4.34 -11.55 -7.00
CA TYR A 91 -3.73 -10.71 -5.96
C TYR A 91 -2.75 -9.70 -6.55
N ILE A 92 -2.56 -8.61 -5.84
CA ILE A 92 -1.42 -7.71 -6.00
C ILE A 92 -0.69 -7.57 -4.67
N LEU A 93 0.64 -7.62 -4.71
CA LEU A 93 1.49 -7.17 -3.61
C LEU A 93 1.91 -5.73 -3.87
N ILE A 94 1.43 -4.78 -3.08
CA ILE A 94 2.02 -3.44 -3.06
C ILE A 94 3.35 -3.53 -2.33
N TYR A 95 4.43 -3.12 -3.01
CA TYR A 95 5.79 -3.16 -2.49
C TYR A 95 6.44 -1.79 -2.67
N GLN A 96 6.42 -0.97 -1.63
CA GLN A 96 7.16 0.30 -1.61
C GLN A 96 8.65 0.03 -1.35
N LEU A 97 9.53 0.85 -1.93
CA LEU A 97 10.98 0.63 -1.90
C LEU A 97 11.63 0.93 -0.53
N ASP A 98 10.84 1.31 0.48
CA ASP A 98 11.24 1.32 1.88
C ASP A 98 11.07 -0.04 2.59
N ALA A 99 10.44 -1.01 1.92
CA ALA A 99 10.37 -2.40 2.35
C ALA A 99 11.58 -3.20 1.83
N TYR A 100 11.83 -4.37 2.44
CA TYR A 100 12.89 -5.28 2.02
C TYR A 100 12.43 -6.72 2.11
N VAL A 101 12.39 -7.43 0.97
CA VAL A 101 11.95 -8.82 0.89
C VAL A 101 13.14 -9.77 1.13
N PHE A 102 12.97 -10.74 2.03
CA PHE A 102 14.01 -11.70 2.35
C PHE A 102 13.85 -13.04 1.60
N ARG A 103 12.60 -13.45 1.35
CA ARG A 103 12.27 -14.71 0.67
C ARG A 103 10.91 -14.60 -0.03
N ASP A 104 10.69 -15.48 -1.02
CA ASP A 104 9.42 -15.57 -1.74
C ASP A 104 8.47 -16.54 -1.03
N GLU A 105 7.47 -15.99 -0.37
CA GLU A 105 6.35 -16.73 0.23
C GLU A 105 5.00 -16.30 -0.37
N LEU A 106 4.99 -15.54 -1.49
CA LEU A 106 3.75 -14.95 -2.01
C LEU A 106 2.69 -15.98 -2.34
N LYS A 107 3.09 -17.10 -2.93
CA LYS A 107 2.14 -18.18 -3.27
C LYS A 107 1.47 -18.77 -2.03
N GLU A 108 2.23 -18.95 -0.95
CA GLU A 108 1.70 -19.43 0.32
C GLU A 108 0.68 -18.45 0.91
N TRP A 109 1.04 -17.15 0.95
CA TRP A 109 0.16 -16.12 1.46
C TRP A 109 -1.11 -15.93 0.63
N CYS A 110 -1.02 -16.03 -0.71
CA CYS A 110 -2.19 -15.98 -1.59
C CYS A 110 -3.15 -17.17 -1.32
N ASN A 111 -2.61 -18.37 -1.06
CA ASN A 111 -3.40 -19.56 -0.81
C ASN A 111 -4.18 -19.51 0.52
N LYS A 112 -3.82 -18.63 1.45
CA LYS A 112 -4.59 -18.40 2.69
C LYS A 112 -5.95 -17.72 2.41
N GLY A 113 -6.13 -17.13 1.23
CA GLY A 113 -7.41 -16.63 0.74
C GLY A 113 -7.90 -15.33 1.38
N TYR A 114 -7.09 -14.62 2.17
CA TYR A 114 -7.46 -13.35 2.79
C TYR A 114 -7.64 -12.25 1.73
N ASP A 115 -8.57 -11.34 1.98
CA ASP A 115 -8.79 -10.20 1.09
C ASP A 115 -7.70 -9.14 1.22
N TYR A 116 -7.09 -9.04 2.41
CA TYR A 116 -6.01 -8.13 2.71
C TYR A 116 -5.04 -8.70 3.74
N ILE A 117 -3.74 -8.56 3.46
CA ILE A 117 -2.66 -8.83 4.41
C ILE A 117 -1.71 -7.64 4.37
N GLY A 118 -1.46 -7.01 5.50
CA GLY A 118 -0.55 -5.88 5.59
C GLY A 118 0.27 -5.89 6.87
N ALA A 119 1.40 -5.19 6.86
CA ALA A 119 2.25 -5.06 8.03
C ALA A 119 1.54 -4.27 9.14
N PRO A 120 1.70 -4.65 10.41
CA PRO A 120 1.20 -3.86 11.54
C PRO A 120 2.00 -2.57 11.71
N TRP A 121 1.34 -1.52 12.20
CA TRP A 121 2.02 -0.32 12.65
C TRP A 121 2.76 -0.59 13.95
N LEU A 122 4.09 -0.66 13.87
CA LEU A 122 4.92 -0.90 15.05
C LEU A 122 5.17 0.40 15.83
N GLN A 123 5.00 0.33 17.15
CA GLN A 123 5.40 1.41 18.05
C GLN A 123 6.93 1.42 18.17
N ARG A 124 7.54 2.61 18.03
CA ARG A 124 8.98 2.74 18.23
C ARG A 124 9.34 2.37 19.68
N PRO A 125 10.42 1.59 19.91
CA PRO A 125 10.81 1.17 21.27
C PRO A 125 10.95 2.33 22.27
N VAL A 126 11.42 3.50 21.82
CA VAL A 126 11.58 4.69 22.64
C VAL A 126 10.26 5.16 23.28
N TYR A 127 9.12 4.91 22.65
CA TYR A 127 7.81 5.28 23.20
C TYR A 127 7.32 4.35 24.33
N LYS A 128 8.05 3.26 24.60
CA LYS A 128 7.80 2.36 25.73
C LYS A 128 8.53 2.79 27.01
N LEU A 129 9.44 3.77 26.94
CA LEU A 129 10.13 4.31 28.11
C LEU A 129 9.10 5.04 28.99
N PRO A 130 9.11 4.84 30.34
CA PRO A 130 8.05 5.30 31.24
C PRO A 130 7.70 6.79 31.08
N VAL A 131 8.68 7.67 31.14
CA VAL A 131 8.48 9.13 31.02
C VAL A 131 7.92 9.51 29.65
N ILE A 132 8.44 8.91 28.58
CA ILE A 132 7.99 9.18 27.21
C ILE A 132 6.58 8.61 26.98
N ALA A 133 6.27 7.46 27.55
CA ALA A 133 4.95 6.85 27.48
C ALA A 133 3.87 7.75 28.12
N GLU A 134 4.14 8.34 29.28
CA GLU A 134 3.24 9.28 29.95
C GLU A 134 2.99 10.53 29.12
N ILE A 135 4.07 11.16 28.60
CA ILE A 135 3.96 12.32 27.71
C ILE A 135 3.13 11.97 26.46
N MET A 136 3.38 10.82 25.86
CA MET A 136 2.64 10.38 24.69
C MET A 136 1.16 10.11 25.00
N GLN A 137 0.83 9.59 26.18
CA GLN A 137 -0.57 9.42 26.62
C GLN A 137 -1.27 10.78 26.82
N LEU A 138 -0.59 11.76 27.40
CA LEU A 138 -1.14 13.13 27.55
C LEU A 138 -1.41 13.76 26.18
N ILE A 139 -0.48 13.65 25.24
CA ILE A 139 -0.64 14.14 23.86
C ILE A 139 -1.81 13.43 23.18
N HIS A 140 -1.94 12.12 23.37
CA HIS A 140 -3.04 11.33 22.82
C HIS A 140 -4.39 11.78 23.36
N SER A 141 -4.49 11.93 24.69
CA SER A 141 -5.71 12.39 25.36
C SER A 141 -6.11 13.80 24.90
N TYR A 142 -5.14 14.71 24.74
CA TYR A 142 -5.36 16.04 24.21
C TYR A 142 -5.87 16.00 22.74
N HIS A 143 -5.25 15.18 21.89
CA HIS A 143 -5.72 15.00 20.51
C HIS A 143 -7.14 14.41 20.44
N LYS A 144 -7.43 13.41 21.29
CA LYS A 144 -8.76 12.80 21.39
C LYS A 144 -9.81 13.82 21.84
N PHE A 145 -9.49 14.64 22.84
CA PHE A 145 -10.38 15.73 23.31
C PHE A 145 -10.67 16.74 22.20
N LYS A 146 -9.69 17.07 21.35
CA LYS A 146 -9.88 17.97 20.21
C LYS A 146 -10.44 17.29 18.96
N GLY A 147 -10.85 16.04 19.03
CA GLY A 147 -11.32 15.27 17.88
C GLY A 147 -10.25 15.11 16.76
N LYS A 148 -8.97 15.28 17.12
CA LYS A 148 -7.86 15.13 16.18
C LYS A 148 -7.35 13.70 16.21
N PRO A 149 -7.03 13.13 15.02
CA PRO A 149 -6.45 11.80 14.96
C PRO A 149 -5.05 11.76 15.56
N SER A 150 -4.73 10.65 16.21
CA SER A 150 -3.41 10.38 16.75
C SER A 150 -2.77 9.18 16.05
N LYS A 151 -1.45 9.22 15.83
CA LYS A 151 -0.71 8.05 15.35
C LYS A 151 -0.80 6.86 16.31
N GLN A 152 -1.07 7.14 17.58
CA GLN A 152 -1.23 6.10 18.61
C GLN A 152 -2.47 5.22 18.36
N ASP A 153 -3.51 5.74 17.69
CA ASP A 153 -4.69 4.98 17.29
C ASP A 153 -4.37 3.89 16.27
N LEU A 154 -3.22 3.97 15.60
CA LEU A 154 -2.79 3.03 14.56
C LEU A 154 -1.87 1.93 15.10
N TYR A 155 -1.21 2.14 16.25
CA TYR A 155 -0.28 1.16 16.79
C TYR A 155 -0.96 -0.17 17.10
N GLY A 156 -0.31 -1.27 16.67
CA GLY A 156 -0.84 -2.61 16.81
C GLY A 156 -1.97 -2.96 15.81
N LYS A 157 -2.44 -1.98 15.01
CA LYS A 157 -3.40 -2.24 13.94
C LYS A 157 -2.70 -2.59 12.65
N ILE A 158 -3.28 -3.48 11.88
CA ILE A 158 -2.87 -3.81 10.51
C ILE A 158 -3.22 -2.61 9.64
N GLY A 159 -2.33 -2.21 8.72
CA GLY A 159 -2.67 -1.09 7.84
C GLY A 159 -1.51 -0.31 7.28
N ASN A 160 -0.28 -0.79 7.43
CA ASN A 160 0.83 -0.21 6.67
C ASN A 160 0.69 -0.58 5.20
N GLY A 161 0.20 0.36 4.39
CA GLY A 161 -0.07 0.16 2.97
C GLY A 161 1.17 -0.01 2.10
N GLY A 162 2.37 0.24 2.63
CA GLY A 162 3.64 0.17 1.90
C GLY A 162 4.09 -1.25 1.55
N LEU A 163 3.70 -2.23 2.39
CA LEU A 163 3.84 -3.65 2.09
C LEU A 163 2.52 -4.34 2.39
N SER A 164 1.74 -4.62 1.34
CA SER A 164 0.43 -5.22 1.53
C SER A 164 0.01 -6.11 0.36
N LEU A 165 -0.46 -7.32 0.68
CA LEU A 165 -1.07 -8.24 -0.27
C LEU A 165 -2.59 -7.98 -0.30
N ARG A 166 -3.14 -7.78 -1.50
CA ARG A 166 -4.54 -7.38 -1.71
C ARG A 166 -5.20 -8.28 -2.74
N LYS A 167 -6.38 -8.81 -2.42
CA LYS A 167 -7.21 -9.52 -3.39
C LYS A 167 -7.88 -8.50 -4.32
N VAL A 168 -7.57 -8.57 -5.62
CA VAL A 168 -7.97 -7.55 -6.58
C VAL A 168 -9.49 -7.42 -6.67
N ALA A 169 -10.21 -8.54 -6.81
CA ALA A 169 -11.66 -8.54 -6.95
C ALA A 169 -12.37 -7.89 -5.76
N SER A 170 -11.93 -8.17 -4.53
CA SER A 170 -12.53 -7.60 -3.31
C SER A 170 -12.30 -6.10 -3.23
N HIS A 171 -11.07 -5.63 -3.51
CA HIS A 171 -10.76 -4.21 -3.49
C HIS A 171 -11.47 -3.46 -4.64
N TYR A 172 -11.50 -4.03 -5.84
CA TYR A 172 -12.25 -3.47 -6.96
C TYR A 172 -13.73 -3.28 -6.61
N ARG A 173 -14.37 -4.31 -6.03
CA ARG A 173 -15.77 -4.23 -5.59
C ARG A 173 -15.98 -3.10 -4.58
N VAL A 174 -15.12 -3.00 -3.55
CA VAL A 174 -15.21 -1.94 -2.54
C VAL A 174 -15.09 -0.55 -3.16
N THR A 175 -14.19 -0.35 -4.12
CA THR A 175 -14.04 0.95 -4.80
C THR A 175 -15.26 1.32 -5.65
N CYS A 176 -16.04 0.33 -6.13
CA CYS A 176 -17.28 0.56 -6.85
C CYS A 176 -18.45 0.83 -5.89
N GLU A 177 -18.64 -0.04 -4.90
CA GLU A 177 -19.82 -0.02 -4.01
C GLU A 177 -19.74 1.10 -2.95
N GLN A 178 -18.54 1.45 -2.49
CA GLN A 178 -18.32 2.44 -1.44
C GLN A 178 -17.81 3.80 -1.96
N LYS A 179 -18.06 4.10 -3.23
CA LYS A 179 -17.54 5.32 -3.86
C LYS A 179 -17.90 6.59 -3.10
N GLU A 180 -19.14 6.78 -2.74
CA GLU A 180 -19.60 7.97 -2.00
C GLU A 180 -18.91 8.10 -0.63
N ARG A 181 -18.74 7.00 0.07
CA ARG A 181 -18.03 6.95 1.36
C ARG A 181 -16.55 7.29 1.18
N ILE A 182 -15.92 6.74 0.15
CA ILE A 182 -14.52 7.04 -0.20
C ILE A 182 -14.38 8.53 -0.50
N ASP A 183 -15.22 9.10 -1.36
CA ASP A 183 -15.19 10.51 -1.73
C ASP A 183 -15.39 11.43 -0.51
N HIS A 184 -16.33 11.07 0.39
CA HIS A 184 -16.56 11.79 1.64
C HIS A 184 -15.29 11.83 2.52
N TYR A 185 -14.61 10.70 2.73
CA TYR A 185 -13.38 10.66 3.53
C TYR A 185 -12.22 11.38 2.86
N LEU A 186 -12.08 11.27 1.53
CA LEU A 186 -11.06 11.99 0.77
C LEU A 186 -11.24 13.51 0.88
N ALA A 187 -12.48 14.00 0.89
CA ALA A 187 -12.80 15.42 1.08
C ALA A 187 -12.43 15.95 2.47
N GLN A 188 -12.55 15.11 3.52
CA GLN A 188 -12.22 15.50 4.89
C GLN A 188 -10.72 15.63 5.16
N LYS A 189 -9.84 15.27 4.23
CA LYS A 189 -8.36 15.23 4.40
C LYS A 189 -7.89 14.45 5.64
N ARG A 190 -8.68 13.49 6.12
CA ARG A 190 -8.38 12.67 7.30
C ARG A 190 -7.60 11.42 6.89
N TYR A 191 -6.36 11.58 6.46
CA TYR A 191 -5.50 10.56 5.85
C TYR A 191 -5.33 9.27 6.66
N HIS A 192 -5.43 9.35 8.00
CA HIS A 192 -5.35 8.19 8.89
C HIS A 192 -6.60 7.29 8.85
N LEU A 193 -7.77 7.83 8.42
CA LEU A 193 -9.00 7.04 8.27
C LEU A 193 -9.03 6.25 6.94
N TYR A 194 -8.24 6.63 5.94
CA TYR A 194 -8.22 5.94 4.64
C TYR A 194 -7.73 4.50 4.75
N ASN A 195 -6.78 4.26 5.63
CA ASN A 195 -6.33 2.90 5.90
C ASN A 195 -7.47 2.04 6.47
N CYS A 196 -8.33 2.59 7.31
CA CYS A 196 -9.46 1.87 7.87
C CYS A 196 -10.53 1.48 6.83
N LEU A 197 -10.75 2.28 5.78
CA LEU A 197 -11.74 1.97 4.73
C LEU A 197 -11.42 0.70 3.95
N LEU A 198 -10.13 0.41 3.74
CA LEU A 198 -9.69 -0.78 3.03
C LEU A 198 -9.79 -2.05 3.91
N TYR A 199 -9.90 -1.89 5.25
CA TYR A 199 -9.90 -3.00 6.23
C TYR A 199 -11.25 -3.25 6.87
N THR A 200 -12.17 -2.27 6.86
CA THR A 200 -13.49 -2.39 7.51
C THR A 200 -14.60 -2.88 6.59
N SER A 201 -14.27 -3.24 5.34
CA SER A 201 -15.21 -3.99 4.51
C SER A 201 -15.38 -5.37 5.15
N PRO A 202 -16.58 -5.76 5.63
CA PRO A 202 -16.79 -7.08 6.20
C PRO A 202 -16.38 -8.13 5.15
N SER A 203 -15.53 -9.04 5.57
CA SER A 203 -15.21 -10.21 4.75
C SER A 203 -16.51 -10.98 4.50
N PRO A 204 -16.75 -11.53 3.29
CA PRO A 204 -17.89 -12.42 3.05
C PRO A 204 -17.93 -13.65 3.96
N ARG A 205 -16.91 -13.84 4.80
CA ARG A 205 -16.82 -14.92 5.80
C ARG A 205 -17.38 -14.52 7.17
N ASP A 206 -17.72 -13.25 7.38
CA ASP A 206 -18.26 -12.73 8.64
C ASP A 206 -19.79 -12.58 8.58
N SER A 207 -20.42 -13.12 7.53
CA SER A 207 -21.88 -13.21 7.34
C SER A 207 -22.37 -14.65 7.41
#